data_8d1028cfe7d68285bc1db77e71bb11dd
#
_entry.id   8d1028cfe7d68285bc1db77e71bb11dd
#
_cell.length_a   1.000
_cell.length_b   1.000
_cell.length_c   1.000
_cell.angle_alpha   90.00
_cell.angle_beta   90.00
_cell.angle_gamma   90.00
#
_symmetry.space_group_name_H-M   'P 1'
#
loop_
_entity.id
_entity.type
_entity.pdbx_description
1 polymer ?
#
loop_
_entity_poly.entity_id
_entity_poly.type
_entity_poly.pdbx_seq_one_letter_code
_entity_poly.pdbx_strand_id
1 'polypeptide(L)'
;MNILKKVLFAGAAICAASALTQSCSGSGQTAAELSDVSVLKSPDGNLSMKFGIAPDGSPMYSLNYGETAVIRPSHLGYEMRGVLKAQKIVFGDKDIRKVDDKPCWSFHDGFKVESIDTCTFDETWQPVWGEESEIRNHYNELAVNLVQTSSDKRMTVRFRLFDDGLGFRYEFPEQKGLTYFVIKDEMTEFAMGGDYTAIWIPGDYDTQEYQYTVSRLSEIKSRMEASMCGNSSQTPFSMTGVQTSLQMKTDEGLYVNIHEAALVDYSCMHLDLDPATLTFKTELTPDAEGWRGRLQTPCKSPWRTVQVVDNACKQLESRLVLNLNEPCAYDDVSWIHPVKYVGVWWEMITGKGTWAYTDDFSSIHLGVSDYSKAKPNGKHSANNENVRRYIDFAAEHGFDEVLVEGWNVGWEDWANCNKDYVFDFVTPYPDFDIKALNEYAHSKGVKLLMHHETSSSVRNYERHMDAAYNLMEKYGYD
;
A
#
# COMPACT_ATOMS: atom_id res chain seq x y z
N MET A 1 11.02 26.29 -52.68
CA MET A 1 10.98 26.11 -54.15
C MET A 1 10.16 24.87 -54.41
N ASN A 2 8.89 25.15 -54.71
CA ASN A 2 8.03 24.52 -55.71
C ASN A 2 7.86 23.00 -55.68
N ILE A 3 6.72 22.34 -55.85
CA ILE A 3 5.40 22.72 -56.44
C ILE A 3 4.39 21.61 -56.10
N LEU A 4 3.17 22.03 -55.79
CA LEU A 4 1.88 21.39 -55.93
C LEU A 4 1.71 20.38 -57.07
N LYS A 5 0.84 19.37 -56.90
CA LYS A 5 -0.30 19.15 -57.79
C LYS A 5 -1.38 18.28 -57.17
N LYS A 6 -2.60 18.81 -57.17
CA LYS A 6 -3.92 18.20 -56.98
C LYS A 6 -4.28 17.29 -58.15
N VAL A 7 -5.06 16.23 -57.91
CA VAL A 7 -6.13 15.79 -58.85
C VAL A 7 -7.32 15.26 -58.05
N LEU A 8 -8.47 15.94 -58.26
CA LEU A 8 -9.81 15.49 -57.95
C LEU A 8 -10.27 14.45 -58.98
N PHE A 9 -11.06 13.48 -58.57
CA PHE A 9 -12.15 12.94 -59.42
C PHE A 9 -13.37 12.61 -58.55
N ALA A 10 -14.51 13.21 -58.94
CA ALA A 10 -15.83 12.95 -58.41
C ALA A 10 -16.51 11.86 -59.22
N GLY A 11 -17.34 11.06 -58.57
CA GLY A 11 -18.24 10.14 -59.18
C GLY A 11 -19.41 9.84 -58.26
N ALA A 12 -20.52 10.47 -58.55
CA ALA A 12 -21.81 10.23 -57.90
C ALA A 12 -22.50 9.00 -58.48
N ALA A 13 -23.07 8.15 -57.62
CA ALA A 13 -24.18 7.28 -58.01
C ALA A 13 -25.15 7.10 -56.84
N ILE A 14 -26.37 7.51 -57.14
CA ILE A 14 -27.59 7.37 -56.32
C ILE A 14 -28.08 5.92 -56.48
N CYS A 15 -28.54 5.23 -55.42
CA CYS A 15 -29.83 4.50 -55.39
C CYS A 15 -30.11 3.80 -54.06
N ALA A 16 -31.32 4.04 -53.67
CA ALA A 16 -32.26 3.17 -52.94
C ALA A 16 -32.12 2.94 -51.44
N ALA A 17 -32.97 3.61 -50.72
CA ALA A 17 -33.41 3.31 -49.37
C ALA A 17 -34.10 1.93 -49.30
N SER A 18 -33.60 1.09 -48.37
CA SER A 18 -34.43 0.07 -47.74
C SER A 18 -34.18 0.12 -46.24
N ALA A 19 -35.20 0.58 -45.55
CA ALA A 19 -35.26 0.60 -44.09
C ALA A 19 -35.26 -0.86 -43.59
N LEU A 20 -34.15 -1.28 -42.99
CA LEU A 20 -34.12 -2.43 -42.12
C LEU A 20 -33.87 -1.88 -40.71
N THR A 21 -34.92 -1.87 -39.93
CA THR A 21 -34.88 -1.73 -38.47
C THR A 21 -34.09 -2.91 -37.92
N GLN A 22 -32.81 -2.74 -37.75
CA GLN A 22 -32.01 -3.61 -36.89
C GLN A 22 -32.18 -3.12 -35.46
N SER A 23 -33.00 -3.84 -34.72
CA SER A 23 -33.00 -3.79 -33.26
C SER A 23 -31.58 -4.09 -32.78
N CYS A 24 -30.91 -3.09 -32.18
CA CYS A 24 -29.76 -3.34 -31.36
C CYS A 24 -30.19 -4.19 -30.15
N SER A 25 -30.11 -5.50 -30.31
CA SER A 25 -30.04 -6.39 -29.18
C SER A 25 -28.67 -6.13 -28.53
N GLY A 26 -28.64 -5.28 -27.53
CA GLY A 26 -27.54 -5.24 -26.56
C GLY A 26 -27.41 -6.66 -26.05
N SER A 27 -26.23 -7.25 -26.25
CA SER A 27 -25.82 -8.47 -25.57
C SER A 27 -25.74 -8.16 -24.08
N GLY A 28 -26.89 -8.26 -23.40
CA GLY A 28 -26.92 -8.39 -21.97
C GLY A 28 -26.11 -9.65 -21.61
N GLN A 29 -24.94 -9.49 -21.07
CA GLN A 29 -24.33 -10.57 -20.30
C GLN A 29 -25.35 -10.95 -19.23
N THR A 30 -26.02 -12.09 -19.42
CA THR A 30 -26.78 -12.74 -18.36
C THR A 30 -25.86 -12.89 -17.18
N ALA A 31 -26.19 -12.25 -16.03
CA ALA A 31 -25.45 -12.42 -14.81
C ALA A 31 -25.29 -13.92 -14.58
N ALA A 32 -24.04 -14.39 -14.52
CA ALA A 32 -23.75 -15.80 -14.28
C ALA A 32 -24.45 -16.21 -12.98
N GLU A 33 -25.20 -17.30 -13.03
CA GLU A 33 -25.96 -17.79 -11.89
C GLU A 33 -24.94 -18.35 -10.87
N LEU A 34 -24.79 -17.64 -9.73
CA LEU A 34 -23.87 -18.03 -8.68
C LEU A 34 -24.43 -19.22 -7.88
N SER A 35 -23.61 -20.21 -7.57
CA SER A 35 -23.90 -21.29 -6.61
C SER A 35 -23.37 -20.95 -5.22
N ASP A 36 -23.74 -21.75 -4.22
CA ASP A 36 -23.29 -21.64 -2.82
C ASP A 36 -23.42 -20.20 -2.26
N VAL A 37 -24.55 -19.57 -2.54
CA VAL A 37 -24.79 -18.16 -2.21
C VAL A 37 -25.02 -17.98 -0.72
N SER A 38 -24.25 -17.06 -0.13
CA SER A 38 -24.39 -16.59 1.26
C SER A 38 -24.57 -15.10 1.32
N VAL A 39 -25.37 -14.60 2.26
CA VAL A 39 -25.62 -13.18 2.48
C VAL A 39 -25.23 -12.82 3.90
N LEU A 40 -24.40 -11.80 4.05
CA LEU A 40 -24.02 -11.19 5.33
C LEU A 40 -24.61 -9.78 5.39
N LYS A 41 -25.19 -9.40 6.53
CA LYS A 41 -25.68 -8.04 6.77
C LYS A 41 -24.87 -7.37 7.88
N SER A 42 -24.74 -6.03 7.80
CA SER A 42 -24.23 -5.24 8.92
C SER A 42 -25.13 -5.36 10.14
N PRO A 43 -24.66 -5.07 11.35
CA PRO A 43 -25.48 -5.10 12.55
C PRO A 43 -26.72 -4.21 12.46
N ASP A 44 -26.62 -3.02 11.85
CA ASP A 44 -27.74 -2.10 11.60
C ASP A 44 -28.62 -2.49 10.41
N GLY A 45 -28.16 -3.44 9.57
CA GLY A 45 -28.86 -3.95 8.39
C GLY A 45 -28.78 -3.07 7.14
N ASN A 46 -28.07 -1.93 7.15
CA ASN A 46 -27.95 -1.02 6.02
C ASN A 46 -27.03 -1.55 4.92
N LEU A 47 -25.94 -2.24 5.32
CA LEU A 47 -25.04 -2.89 4.39
C LEU A 47 -25.40 -4.36 4.22
N SER A 48 -25.30 -4.86 3.00
CA SER A 48 -25.43 -6.28 2.70
C SER A 48 -24.35 -6.73 1.72
N MET A 49 -23.58 -7.75 2.10
CA MET A 49 -22.60 -8.41 1.26
C MET A 49 -23.13 -9.76 0.82
N LYS A 50 -22.96 -10.10 -0.44
CA LYS A 50 -23.30 -11.40 -1.00
C LYS A 50 -22.04 -12.08 -1.50
N PHE A 51 -21.82 -13.31 -1.07
CA PHE A 51 -20.78 -14.21 -1.58
C PHE A 51 -21.42 -15.29 -2.47
N GLY A 52 -20.69 -15.80 -3.45
CA GLY A 52 -21.10 -16.97 -4.25
C GLY A 52 -19.94 -17.51 -5.10
N ILE A 53 -20.17 -18.66 -5.70
CA ILE A 53 -19.23 -19.34 -6.62
C ILE A 53 -19.78 -19.24 -8.04
N ALA A 54 -18.98 -18.76 -8.96
CA ALA A 54 -19.29 -18.72 -10.40
C ALA A 54 -19.21 -20.13 -11.03
N PRO A 55 -19.79 -20.34 -12.23
CA PRO A 55 -19.81 -21.66 -12.86
C PRO A 55 -18.44 -22.29 -13.13
N ASP A 56 -17.39 -21.49 -13.27
CA ASP A 56 -16.00 -21.92 -13.40
C ASP A 56 -15.31 -22.22 -12.05
N GLY A 57 -16.03 -22.03 -10.94
CA GLY A 57 -15.52 -22.18 -9.59
C GLY A 57 -14.80 -20.94 -9.04
N SER A 58 -14.95 -19.77 -9.67
CA SER A 58 -14.36 -18.53 -9.17
C SER A 58 -15.19 -18.01 -7.99
N PRO A 59 -14.55 -17.72 -6.82
CA PRO A 59 -15.20 -17.05 -5.71
C PRO A 59 -15.51 -15.59 -6.09
N MET A 60 -16.71 -15.13 -5.77
CA MET A 60 -17.16 -13.77 -6.06
C MET A 60 -17.89 -13.15 -4.87
N TYR A 61 -17.84 -11.82 -4.78
CA TYR A 61 -18.60 -11.05 -3.79
C TYR A 61 -19.24 -9.82 -4.41
N SER A 62 -20.24 -9.25 -3.73
CA SER A 62 -20.83 -7.95 -4.04
C SER A 62 -21.22 -7.24 -2.75
N LEU A 63 -21.37 -5.90 -2.80
CA LEU A 63 -21.71 -5.08 -1.63
C LEU A 63 -22.78 -4.06 -2.02
N ASN A 64 -23.86 -3.99 -1.23
CA ASN A 64 -24.92 -3.02 -1.38
C ASN A 64 -25.08 -2.19 -0.09
N TYR A 65 -25.49 -0.92 -0.26
CA TYR A 65 -26.05 -0.08 0.80
C TYR A 65 -27.54 0.12 0.53
N GLY A 66 -28.40 -0.48 1.34
CA GLY A 66 -29.82 -0.61 1.00
C GLY A 66 -30.01 -1.29 -0.37
N GLU A 67 -30.69 -0.61 -1.27
CA GLU A 67 -30.91 -1.07 -2.66
C GLU A 67 -29.79 -0.61 -3.63
N THR A 68 -28.88 0.26 -3.20
CA THR A 68 -27.80 0.81 -4.04
C THR A 68 -26.62 -0.16 -4.11
N ALA A 69 -26.28 -0.61 -5.31
CA ALA A 69 -25.10 -1.41 -5.53
C ALA A 69 -23.83 -0.54 -5.40
N VAL A 70 -22.99 -0.82 -4.44
CA VAL A 70 -21.68 -0.16 -4.24
C VAL A 70 -20.59 -0.89 -4.99
N ILE A 71 -20.51 -2.21 -4.78
CA ILE A 71 -19.64 -3.12 -5.51
C ILE A 71 -20.51 -4.17 -6.18
N ARG A 72 -20.46 -4.24 -7.51
CA ARG A 72 -21.09 -5.29 -8.32
C ARG A 72 -20.34 -6.62 -8.13
N PRO A 73 -20.87 -7.75 -8.63
CA PRO A 73 -20.15 -9.03 -8.54
C PRO A 73 -18.70 -8.91 -9.02
N SER A 74 -17.75 -9.20 -8.13
CA SER A 74 -16.32 -9.00 -8.26
C SER A 74 -15.57 -10.28 -7.89
N HIS A 75 -14.51 -10.61 -8.63
CA HIS A 75 -13.71 -11.81 -8.43
C HIS A 75 -12.80 -11.71 -7.22
N LEU A 76 -12.44 -12.88 -6.68
CA LEU A 76 -11.52 -13.08 -5.57
C LEU A 76 -10.51 -14.18 -5.90
N GLY A 77 -9.32 -14.13 -5.27
CA GLY A 77 -8.32 -15.19 -5.35
C GLY A 77 -6.95 -14.70 -5.77
N TYR A 78 -6.13 -15.62 -6.26
CA TYR A 78 -4.72 -15.38 -6.57
C TYR A 78 -4.27 -16.06 -7.86
N GLU A 79 -3.25 -15.50 -8.46
CA GLU A 79 -2.34 -16.23 -9.33
C GLU A 79 -1.03 -16.47 -8.56
N MET A 80 -0.60 -17.74 -8.49
CA MET A 80 0.55 -18.15 -7.70
C MET A 80 1.64 -18.74 -8.58
N ARG A 81 2.90 -18.53 -8.19
CA ARG A 81 4.00 -19.31 -8.72
C ARG A 81 3.95 -20.72 -8.14
N GLY A 82 4.09 -21.74 -8.99
CA GLY A 82 4.19 -23.12 -8.52
C GLY A 82 5.40 -23.32 -7.61
N VAL A 83 5.23 -24.08 -6.55
CA VAL A 83 6.31 -24.43 -5.62
C VAL A 83 7.40 -25.16 -6.40
N LEU A 84 8.65 -24.68 -6.31
CA LEU A 84 9.82 -25.39 -6.82
C LEU A 84 9.89 -26.74 -6.09
N LYS A 85 9.62 -27.85 -6.76
CA LYS A 85 10.01 -29.15 -6.22
C LYS A 85 11.52 -29.14 -6.15
N ALA A 86 12.05 -29.23 -4.93
CA ALA A 86 13.48 -29.49 -4.73
C ALA A 86 13.82 -30.75 -5.52
N GLN A 87 14.49 -30.63 -6.65
CA GLN A 87 15.04 -31.77 -7.34
C GLN A 87 16.20 -32.30 -6.52
N LYS A 88 16.30 -33.62 -6.44
CA LYS A 88 17.35 -34.34 -5.73
C LYS A 88 18.70 -33.80 -6.18
N ILE A 89 19.40 -33.10 -5.29
CA ILE A 89 20.77 -32.64 -5.54
C ILE A 89 21.65 -33.89 -5.52
N VAL A 90 22.14 -34.30 -6.68
CA VAL A 90 23.17 -35.34 -6.79
C VAL A 90 24.51 -34.63 -6.76
N PHE A 91 25.23 -34.74 -5.65
CA PHE A 91 26.61 -34.28 -5.57
C PHE A 91 27.49 -35.19 -6.45
N GLY A 92 28.09 -34.63 -7.53
CA GLY A 92 29.11 -35.32 -8.31
C GLY A 92 29.01 -35.20 -9.81
N ASP A 93 27.97 -34.72 -10.41
CA ASP A 93 27.85 -34.49 -11.86
C ASP A 93 27.51 -33.03 -12.16
N LYS A 94 28.10 -32.53 -13.29
CA LYS A 94 28.12 -31.10 -13.64
C LYS A 94 26.78 -30.48 -14.06
N ASP A 95 25.69 -31.17 -13.97
CA ASP A 95 24.35 -30.65 -14.26
C ASP A 95 23.62 -30.29 -13.00
N ILE A 96 24.08 -29.25 -12.30
CA ILE A 96 23.45 -28.67 -11.16
C ILE A 96 22.42 -27.65 -11.62
N ARG A 97 21.14 -27.91 -11.34
CA ARG A 97 19.96 -27.04 -11.44
C ARG A 97 19.35 -26.89 -12.83
N LYS A 98 18.52 -27.80 -13.24
CA LYS A 98 17.30 -27.45 -13.95
C LYS A 98 16.29 -27.01 -12.89
N VAL A 99 16.11 -25.71 -12.73
CA VAL A 99 14.93 -25.15 -12.07
C VAL A 99 13.79 -25.44 -13.03
N ASP A 100 12.89 -26.38 -12.68
CA ASP A 100 11.63 -26.51 -13.40
C ASP A 100 10.88 -25.20 -13.17
N ASP A 101 10.87 -24.33 -14.16
CA ASP A 101 9.94 -23.21 -14.27
C ASP A 101 8.54 -23.79 -14.40
N LYS A 102 7.94 -24.12 -13.25
CA LYS A 102 6.53 -24.46 -13.26
C LYS A 102 5.75 -23.20 -13.59
N PRO A 103 4.83 -23.29 -14.57
CA PRO A 103 3.97 -22.17 -14.88
C PRO A 103 3.22 -21.71 -13.63
N CYS A 104 2.88 -20.44 -13.57
CA CYS A 104 1.98 -19.92 -12.56
C CYS A 104 0.72 -20.77 -12.54
N TRP A 105 0.17 -20.95 -11.36
CA TRP A 105 -1.03 -21.74 -11.19
C TRP A 105 -2.17 -20.82 -10.74
N SER A 106 -3.34 -20.99 -11.38
CA SER A 106 -4.57 -20.32 -10.94
C SER A 106 -4.97 -20.78 -9.54
N PHE A 107 -5.22 -19.83 -8.67
CA PHE A 107 -5.84 -20.03 -7.36
C PHE A 107 -6.99 -19.04 -7.16
N HIS A 108 -7.76 -18.84 -8.25
CA HIS A 108 -8.94 -17.97 -8.31
C HIS A 108 -10.11 -18.64 -9.05
N ASP A 109 -9.99 -19.94 -9.44
CA ASP A 109 -11.01 -20.73 -10.09
C ASP A 109 -11.04 -22.17 -9.54
N GLY A 110 -12.02 -22.96 -9.96
CA GLY A 110 -12.14 -24.38 -9.62
C GLY A 110 -12.42 -24.65 -8.15
N PHE A 111 -12.87 -23.67 -7.39
CA PHE A 111 -13.21 -23.78 -5.98
C PHE A 111 -14.61 -24.37 -5.76
N LYS A 112 -14.75 -25.04 -4.62
CA LYS A 112 -16.02 -25.41 -3.99
C LYS A 112 -16.01 -24.97 -2.54
N VAL A 113 -17.16 -24.63 -2.01
CA VAL A 113 -17.35 -24.37 -0.58
C VAL A 113 -17.25 -25.69 0.18
N GLU A 114 -16.32 -25.77 1.13
CA GLU A 114 -16.16 -26.91 2.04
C GLU A 114 -17.01 -26.74 3.30
N SER A 115 -16.98 -25.52 3.87
CA SER A 115 -17.84 -25.13 4.99
C SER A 115 -17.99 -23.61 5.08
N ILE A 116 -18.98 -23.18 5.83
CA ILE A 116 -19.26 -21.77 6.12
C ILE A 116 -19.44 -21.63 7.62
N ASP A 117 -18.71 -20.66 8.20
CA ASP A 117 -18.84 -20.29 9.60
C ASP A 117 -19.32 -18.84 9.69
N THR A 118 -20.22 -18.56 10.65
CA THR A 118 -20.75 -17.23 10.89
C THR A 118 -20.70 -16.88 12.37
N CYS A 119 -20.43 -15.62 12.69
CA CYS A 119 -20.57 -15.13 14.06
C CYS A 119 -20.96 -13.64 14.06
N THR A 120 -21.43 -13.18 15.22
CA THR A 120 -21.56 -11.76 15.56
C THR A 120 -20.57 -11.47 16.67
N PHE A 121 -19.87 -10.36 16.56
CA PHE A 121 -18.91 -9.91 17.56
C PHE A 121 -19.26 -8.51 18.01
N ASP A 122 -19.21 -8.25 19.30
CA ASP A 122 -19.50 -6.95 19.90
C ASP A 122 -18.71 -6.79 21.21
N GLU A 123 -17.69 -5.98 21.17
CA GLU A 123 -16.91 -5.62 22.35
C GLU A 123 -16.46 -4.16 22.28
N THR A 124 -16.05 -3.61 23.43
CA THR A 124 -15.40 -2.31 23.49
C THR A 124 -14.00 -2.50 24.01
N TRP A 125 -13.01 -1.92 23.32
CA TRP A 125 -11.61 -1.97 23.69
C TRP A 125 -11.02 -0.58 23.88
N GLN A 126 -9.89 -0.49 24.57
CA GLN A 126 -9.21 0.77 24.84
C GLN A 126 -7.94 0.88 24.01
N PRO A 127 -7.81 1.89 23.13
CA PRO A 127 -6.56 2.14 22.43
C PRO A 127 -5.47 2.57 23.40
N VAL A 128 -4.20 2.33 23.04
CA VAL A 128 -3.04 2.73 23.85
C VAL A 128 -3.05 4.25 24.08
N TRP A 129 -3.38 5.00 23.04
CA TRP A 129 -3.60 6.44 23.04
C TRP A 129 -4.40 6.83 21.81
N GLY A 130 -4.89 8.04 21.70
CA GLY A 130 -5.66 8.53 20.57
C GLY A 130 -6.70 9.56 20.96
N GLU A 131 -7.61 9.86 20.05
CA GLU A 131 -8.69 10.83 20.26
C GLU A 131 -9.80 10.28 21.14
N GLU A 132 -9.97 8.95 21.17
CA GLU A 132 -11.01 8.25 21.90
C GLU A 132 -10.41 7.33 22.95
N SER A 133 -11.03 7.29 24.13
CA SER A 133 -10.62 6.39 25.21
C SER A 133 -11.18 4.98 25.06
N GLU A 134 -12.25 4.82 24.28
CA GLU A 134 -12.94 3.54 24.06
C GLU A 134 -13.42 3.46 22.61
N ILE A 135 -13.22 2.30 21.99
CA ILE A 135 -13.63 1.99 20.62
C ILE A 135 -14.50 0.74 20.64
N ARG A 136 -15.72 0.84 20.09
CA ARG A 136 -16.57 -0.33 19.90
C ARG A 136 -16.15 -1.09 18.64
N ASN A 137 -16.01 -2.40 18.78
CA ASN A 137 -15.75 -3.33 17.67
C ASN A 137 -16.97 -4.24 17.51
N HIS A 138 -17.86 -3.86 16.57
CA HIS A 138 -19.13 -4.53 16.35
C HIS A 138 -19.33 -4.90 14.88
N TYR A 139 -19.38 -6.18 14.58
CA TYR A 139 -19.55 -6.69 13.22
C TYR A 139 -20.27 -8.03 13.18
N ASN A 140 -20.80 -8.37 12.02
CA ASN A 140 -21.15 -9.72 11.65
C ASN A 140 -20.05 -10.30 10.74
N GLU A 141 -19.72 -11.58 10.95
CA GLU A 141 -18.64 -12.26 10.21
C GLU A 141 -19.19 -13.47 9.43
N LEU A 142 -18.63 -13.64 8.22
CA LEU A 142 -18.77 -14.81 7.38
C LEU A 142 -17.38 -15.32 7.00
N ALA A 143 -17.04 -16.54 7.38
CA ALA A 143 -15.83 -17.22 6.93
C ALA A 143 -16.22 -18.35 5.97
N VAL A 144 -15.77 -18.26 4.73
CA VAL A 144 -16.02 -19.24 3.68
C VAL A 144 -14.77 -20.07 3.46
N ASN A 145 -14.82 -21.33 3.87
CA ASN A 145 -13.74 -22.28 3.67
C ASN A 145 -13.87 -22.93 2.30
N LEU A 146 -12.86 -22.73 1.48
CA LEU A 146 -12.81 -23.14 0.08
C LEU A 146 -11.78 -24.22 -0.15
N VAL A 147 -12.10 -25.17 -1.02
CA VAL A 147 -11.16 -26.16 -1.54
C VAL A 147 -11.11 -26.09 -3.07
N GLN A 148 -9.93 -25.93 -3.64
CA GLN A 148 -9.73 -26.00 -5.07
C GLN A 148 -9.66 -27.46 -5.52
N THR A 149 -10.58 -27.86 -6.38
CA THR A 149 -10.76 -29.28 -6.76
C THR A 149 -9.58 -29.86 -7.53
N SER A 150 -8.86 -29.05 -8.29
CA SER A 150 -7.72 -29.48 -9.11
C SER A 150 -6.43 -29.71 -8.31
N SER A 151 -6.23 -28.97 -7.22
CA SER A 151 -5.00 -28.98 -6.42
C SER A 151 -5.16 -29.59 -5.03
N ASP A 152 -6.40 -29.78 -4.56
CA ASP A 152 -6.76 -30.12 -3.17
C ASP A 152 -6.19 -29.14 -2.14
N LYS A 153 -6.07 -27.86 -2.53
CA LYS A 153 -5.60 -26.78 -1.66
C LYS A 153 -6.76 -25.97 -1.14
N ARG A 154 -6.59 -25.48 0.08
CA ARG A 154 -7.61 -24.75 0.83
C ARG A 154 -7.23 -23.32 1.04
N MET A 155 -8.24 -22.48 1.07
CA MET A 155 -8.18 -21.07 1.38
C MET A 155 -9.48 -20.70 2.09
N THR A 156 -9.41 -19.83 3.09
CA THR A 156 -10.60 -19.22 3.68
C THR A 156 -10.69 -17.78 3.21
N VAL A 157 -11.86 -17.35 2.76
CA VAL A 157 -12.16 -15.91 2.59
C VAL A 157 -13.02 -15.50 3.78
N ARG A 158 -12.50 -14.59 4.58
CA ARG A 158 -13.16 -14.06 5.78
C ARG A 158 -13.68 -12.68 5.53
N PHE A 159 -14.96 -12.45 5.76
CA PHE A 159 -15.64 -11.17 5.63
C PHE A 159 -16.11 -10.70 7.01
N ARG A 160 -15.86 -9.44 7.33
CA ARG A 160 -16.41 -8.73 8.49
C ARG A 160 -17.19 -7.53 7.99
N LEU A 161 -18.46 -7.47 8.32
CA LEU A 161 -19.33 -6.38 7.89
C LEU A 161 -19.76 -5.57 9.12
N PHE A 162 -19.27 -4.34 9.15
CA PHE A 162 -19.55 -3.31 10.13
C PHE A 162 -20.68 -2.41 9.63
N ASP A 163 -21.19 -1.51 10.47
CA ASP A 163 -22.21 -0.53 10.07
C ASP A 163 -21.70 0.53 9.09
N ASP A 164 -20.36 0.73 9.05
CA ASP A 164 -19.67 1.71 8.23
C ASP A 164 -18.81 1.10 7.10
N GLY A 165 -18.81 -0.22 6.93
CA GLY A 165 -18.04 -0.84 5.85
C GLY A 165 -17.77 -2.33 5.98
N LEU A 166 -17.09 -2.83 4.94
CA LEU A 166 -16.67 -4.22 4.78
C LEU A 166 -15.16 -4.33 4.89
N GLY A 167 -14.69 -5.30 5.69
CA GLY A 167 -13.33 -5.82 5.60
C GLY A 167 -13.35 -7.28 5.14
N PHE A 168 -12.45 -7.66 4.24
CA PHE A 168 -12.26 -9.07 3.90
C PHE A 168 -10.78 -9.39 3.68
N ARG A 169 -10.41 -10.65 3.97
CA ARG A 169 -9.04 -11.14 3.78
C ARG A 169 -9.03 -12.61 3.40
N TYR A 170 -7.88 -13.05 2.94
CA TYR A 170 -7.59 -14.44 2.65
C TYR A 170 -6.76 -15.06 3.77
N GLU A 171 -7.08 -16.29 4.13
CA GLU A 171 -6.35 -17.07 5.12
C GLU A 171 -5.94 -18.40 4.51
N PHE A 172 -4.67 -18.75 4.66
CA PHE A 172 -4.10 -20.00 4.15
C PHE A 172 -3.72 -20.88 5.32
N PRO A 173 -4.47 -21.97 5.58
CA PRO A 173 -4.16 -22.90 6.66
C PRO A 173 -2.88 -23.68 6.35
N GLU A 174 -2.25 -24.22 7.40
CA GLU A 174 -1.18 -25.18 7.21
C GLU A 174 -1.72 -26.40 6.44
N GLN A 175 -1.04 -26.76 5.35
CA GLN A 175 -1.49 -27.82 4.47
C GLN A 175 -0.34 -28.42 3.66
N LYS A 176 -0.47 -29.73 3.35
CA LYS A 176 0.54 -30.45 2.59
C LYS A 176 0.73 -29.84 1.19
N GLY A 177 1.99 -29.54 0.85
CA GLY A 177 2.36 -29.06 -0.48
C GLY A 177 2.04 -27.60 -0.76
N LEU A 178 1.75 -26.81 0.30
CA LEU A 178 1.65 -25.36 0.26
C LEU A 178 2.30 -24.76 1.51
N THR A 179 3.54 -25.18 1.83
CA THR A 179 4.27 -24.66 2.99
C THR A 179 4.85 -23.28 2.67
N TYR A 180 5.50 -23.14 1.51
CA TYR A 180 6.01 -21.88 0.98
C TYR A 180 5.43 -21.66 -0.40
N PHE A 181 4.98 -20.44 -0.64
CA PHE A 181 4.47 -20.08 -1.94
C PHE A 181 4.75 -18.61 -2.28
N VAL A 182 4.67 -18.30 -3.56
CA VAL A 182 4.91 -16.96 -4.08
C VAL A 182 3.63 -16.48 -4.77
N ILE A 183 3.18 -15.29 -4.40
CA ILE A 183 2.08 -14.62 -5.07
C ILE A 183 2.64 -13.93 -6.31
N LYS A 184 2.06 -14.24 -7.47
CA LYS A 184 2.30 -13.52 -8.71
C LYS A 184 1.39 -12.31 -8.77
N ASP A 185 0.07 -12.53 -8.62
CA ASP A 185 -0.92 -11.47 -8.61
C ASP A 185 -2.06 -11.83 -7.64
N GLU A 186 -2.62 -10.82 -6.97
CA GLU A 186 -3.89 -10.94 -6.26
C GLU A 186 -5.01 -10.55 -7.22
N MET A 187 -5.98 -11.44 -7.40
CA MET A 187 -7.05 -11.31 -8.39
C MET A 187 -8.30 -10.65 -7.83
N THR A 188 -8.17 -9.96 -6.71
CA THR A 188 -9.26 -9.22 -6.09
C THR A 188 -9.72 -8.07 -6.98
N GLU A 189 -11.03 -7.99 -7.20
CA GLU A 189 -11.67 -6.94 -7.99
C GLU A 189 -12.62 -6.10 -7.13
N PHE A 190 -12.83 -4.84 -7.56
CA PHE A 190 -13.82 -3.93 -7.05
C PHE A 190 -14.58 -3.35 -8.24
N ALA A 191 -15.61 -4.05 -8.73
CA ALA A 191 -16.46 -3.60 -9.82
C ALA A 191 -17.45 -2.55 -9.30
N MET A 192 -17.18 -1.28 -9.56
CA MET A 192 -17.94 -0.18 -9.00
C MET A 192 -19.39 -0.17 -9.50
N GLY A 193 -20.34 0.18 -8.63
CA GLY A 193 -21.77 0.25 -8.97
C GLY A 193 -22.13 1.33 -9.98
N GLY A 194 -21.28 2.34 -10.13
CA GLY A 194 -21.46 3.46 -11.06
C GLY A 194 -20.18 4.23 -11.35
N ASP A 195 -20.27 5.22 -12.22
CA ASP A 195 -19.17 6.13 -12.54
C ASP A 195 -19.08 7.23 -11.48
N TYR A 196 -18.46 6.91 -10.34
CA TYR A 196 -18.41 7.77 -9.18
C TYR A 196 -17.44 8.95 -9.36
N THR A 197 -17.65 10.03 -8.61
CA THR A 197 -16.63 11.08 -8.46
C THR A 197 -15.57 10.58 -7.51
N ALA A 198 -14.32 10.48 -7.99
CA ALA A 198 -13.17 10.05 -7.23
C ALA A 198 -12.24 11.23 -6.88
N ILE A 199 -11.62 11.17 -5.72
CA ILE A 199 -10.52 12.01 -5.27
C ILE A 199 -9.31 11.08 -5.21
N TRP A 200 -8.35 11.24 -6.11
CA TRP A 200 -7.31 10.27 -6.36
C TRP A 200 -5.96 10.91 -6.69
N ILE A 201 -4.91 10.14 -6.55
CA ILE A 201 -3.56 10.42 -7.05
C ILE A 201 -3.08 9.24 -7.92
N PRO A 202 -2.11 9.46 -8.84
CA PRO A 202 -1.50 8.40 -9.63
C PRO A 202 -1.01 7.25 -8.76
N GLY A 203 -1.24 6.01 -9.22
CA GLY A 203 -0.70 4.82 -8.60
C GLY A 203 0.79 4.71 -8.88
N ASP A 204 1.60 4.75 -7.83
CA ASP A 204 3.05 4.77 -7.92
C ASP A 204 3.65 3.87 -6.82
N TYR A 205 4.68 3.09 -7.16
CA TYR A 205 5.29 2.15 -6.20
C TYR A 205 6.22 2.81 -5.20
N ASP A 206 6.73 4.03 -5.50
CA ASP A 206 7.79 4.67 -4.71
C ASP A 206 7.31 5.89 -3.94
N THR A 207 6.19 6.52 -4.32
CA THR A 207 5.73 7.76 -3.69
C THR A 207 4.21 7.90 -3.64
N GLN A 208 3.72 8.67 -2.67
CA GLN A 208 2.34 9.14 -2.55
C GLN A 208 2.26 10.69 -2.58
N GLU A 209 3.31 11.36 -3.02
CA GLU A 209 3.45 12.83 -2.93
C GLU A 209 2.92 13.55 -4.17
N TYR A 210 1.86 13.06 -4.76
CA TYR A 210 1.14 13.72 -5.85
C TYR A 210 0.05 14.65 -5.31
N GLN A 211 -0.32 15.65 -6.12
CA GLN A 211 -1.51 16.47 -5.85
C GLN A 211 -2.78 15.67 -6.17
N TYR A 212 -3.78 15.77 -5.31
CA TYR A 212 -5.06 15.11 -5.53
C TYR A 212 -5.79 15.67 -6.75
N THR A 213 -6.30 14.78 -7.57
CA THR A 213 -7.17 15.07 -8.71
C THR A 213 -8.59 14.64 -8.39
N VAL A 214 -9.56 15.47 -8.79
CA VAL A 214 -10.99 15.15 -8.66
C VAL A 214 -11.56 14.95 -10.06
N SER A 215 -12.12 13.76 -10.33
CA SER A 215 -12.73 13.43 -11.62
C SER A 215 -13.75 12.29 -11.48
N ARG A 216 -14.49 12.01 -12.55
CA ARG A 216 -15.19 10.72 -12.67
C ARG A 216 -14.19 9.59 -12.83
N LEU A 217 -14.56 8.36 -12.44
CA LEU A 217 -13.74 7.17 -12.65
C LEU A 217 -13.39 6.99 -14.13
N SER A 218 -14.36 7.16 -15.02
CA SER A 218 -14.18 7.07 -16.48
C SER A 218 -13.18 8.08 -17.04
N GLU A 219 -12.91 9.18 -16.32
CA GLU A 219 -11.99 10.24 -16.73
C GLU A 219 -10.55 10.03 -16.25
N ILE A 220 -10.28 9.09 -15.33
CA ILE A 220 -8.95 8.88 -14.73
C ILE A 220 -7.87 8.80 -15.81
N LYS A 221 -8.06 7.94 -16.81
CA LYS A 221 -7.08 7.76 -17.90
C LYS A 221 -6.76 9.08 -18.63
N SER A 222 -7.76 9.88 -18.91
CA SER A 222 -7.59 11.16 -19.65
C SER A 222 -6.97 12.26 -18.79
N ARG A 223 -7.05 12.15 -17.46
CA ARG A 223 -6.49 13.11 -16.50
C ARG A 223 -5.09 12.75 -16.03
N MET A 224 -4.65 11.49 -16.23
CA MET A 224 -3.45 10.93 -15.63
C MET A 224 -2.20 11.78 -15.92
N GLU A 225 -1.94 12.15 -17.17
CA GLU A 225 -0.76 12.96 -17.53
C GLU A 225 -0.73 14.31 -16.81
N ALA A 226 -1.89 14.96 -16.68
CA ALA A 226 -2.00 16.25 -15.99
C ALA A 226 -1.90 16.12 -14.47
N SER A 227 -2.12 14.93 -13.93
CA SER A 227 -2.02 14.63 -12.49
C SER A 227 -0.62 14.26 -12.06
N MET A 228 0.27 13.99 -13.00
CA MET A 228 1.68 13.74 -12.72
C MET A 228 2.37 15.07 -12.43
N CYS A 229 2.73 15.29 -11.18
CA CYS A 229 3.53 16.44 -10.79
C CYS A 229 5.00 16.03 -10.63
N GLY A 230 5.93 17.01 -10.65
CA GLY A 230 7.36 16.76 -10.48
C GLY A 230 7.65 16.29 -9.04
N ASN A 231 7.94 15.02 -8.89
CA ASN A 231 8.48 14.39 -7.69
C ASN A 231 9.90 13.93 -7.93
N SER A 232 10.65 13.70 -6.87
CA SER A 232 12.03 13.18 -6.95
C SER A 232 12.06 11.71 -7.40
N SER A 233 11.04 10.94 -7.09
CA SER A 233 10.89 9.55 -7.49
C SER A 233 9.51 9.35 -8.11
N GLN A 234 9.44 8.72 -9.27
CA GLN A 234 8.20 8.46 -10.00
C GLN A 234 8.29 7.11 -10.70
N THR A 235 7.48 6.16 -10.25
CA THR A 235 7.31 4.84 -10.86
C THR A 235 5.82 4.51 -11.02
N PRO A 236 5.05 5.34 -11.77
CA PRO A 236 3.65 5.05 -12.02
C PRO A 236 3.54 3.75 -12.83
N PHE A 237 2.70 2.82 -12.37
CA PHE A 237 2.63 1.50 -12.99
C PHE A 237 1.67 1.43 -14.18
N SER A 238 0.70 2.34 -14.28
CA SER A 238 -0.24 2.39 -15.41
C SER A 238 -0.87 3.78 -15.59
N MET A 239 -1.52 3.99 -16.75
CA MET A 239 -2.28 5.22 -17.03
C MET A 239 -3.70 5.20 -16.41
N THR A 240 -4.08 4.14 -15.75
CA THR A 240 -5.36 3.94 -15.08
C THR A 240 -5.20 3.57 -13.61
N GLY A 241 -3.93 3.49 -13.16
CA GLY A 241 -3.56 3.14 -11.80
C GLY A 241 -3.77 4.29 -10.81
N VAL A 242 -4.34 3.98 -9.66
CA VAL A 242 -4.55 4.93 -8.56
C VAL A 242 -4.04 4.36 -7.25
N GLN A 243 -3.68 5.28 -6.36
CA GLN A 243 -3.23 4.96 -5.01
C GLN A 243 -4.41 4.60 -4.11
N THR A 244 -4.18 3.77 -3.09
CA THR A 244 -5.06 3.66 -1.92
C THR A 244 -4.54 4.57 -0.79
N SER A 245 -5.37 5.19 0.01
CA SER A 245 -6.83 5.05 0.07
C SER A 245 -7.50 5.83 -1.06
N LEU A 246 -8.44 5.19 -1.75
CA LEU A 246 -9.18 5.81 -2.83
C LEU A 246 -10.53 6.31 -2.31
N GLN A 247 -10.71 7.63 -2.32
CA GLN A 247 -11.93 8.27 -1.88
C GLN A 247 -12.89 8.52 -3.05
N MET A 248 -14.16 8.15 -2.87
CA MET A 248 -15.19 8.32 -3.90
C MET A 248 -16.50 8.85 -3.30
N LYS A 249 -17.30 9.48 -4.15
CA LYS A 249 -18.67 9.86 -3.84
C LYS A 249 -19.60 9.42 -4.97
N THR A 250 -20.67 8.71 -4.61
CA THR A 250 -21.70 8.29 -5.57
C THR A 250 -22.68 9.43 -5.89
N ASP A 251 -23.43 9.30 -6.98
CA ASP A 251 -24.44 10.30 -7.35
C ASP A 251 -25.62 10.29 -6.36
N GLU A 252 -25.87 9.18 -5.68
CA GLU A 252 -26.89 9.04 -4.62
C GLU A 252 -26.44 9.65 -3.29
N GLY A 253 -25.18 10.11 -3.19
CA GLY A 253 -24.67 10.79 -2.02
C GLY A 253 -23.94 9.91 -1.00
N LEU A 254 -23.68 8.64 -1.32
CA LEU A 254 -22.83 7.79 -0.50
C LEU A 254 -21.37 8.17 -0.66
N TYR A 255 -20.60 8.01 0.40
CA TYR A 255 -19.15 8.16 0.43
C TYR A 255 -18.55 6.76 0.54
N VAL A 256 -17.64 6.45 -0.37
CA VAL A 256 -16.99 5.14 -0.48
C VAL A 256 -15.48 5.33 -0.42
N ASN A 257 -14.81 4.53 0.41
CA ASN A 257 -13.35 4.53 0.47
C ASN A 257 -12.84 3.09 0.34
N ILE A 258 -11.90 2.87 -0.57
CA ILE A 258 -11.21 1.57 -0.72
C ILE A 258 -9.79 1.72 -0.16
N HIS A 259 -9.46 0.86 0.80
CA HIS A 259 -8.16 0.85 1.45
C HIS A 259 -7.82 -0.57 1.94
N GLU A 260 -6.81 -0.68 2.79
CA GLU A 260 -6.38 -1.90 3.46
C GLU A 260 -6.11 -1.68 4.95
N ALA A 261 -6.13 -2.76 5.72
CA ALA A 261 -5.80 -2.75 7.14
C ALA A 261 -4.92 -3.95 7.50
N ALA A 262 -4.17 -3.83 8.59
CA ALA A 262 -3.23 -4.86 9.05
C ALA A 262 -2.24 -5.28 7.94
N LEU A 263 -1.62 -4.31 7.28
CA LEU A 263 -0.56 -4.53 6.30
C LEU A 263 0.72 -4.97 7.02
N VAL A 264 0.84 -6.28 7.25
CA VAL A 264 1.95 -6.90 7.96
C VAL A 264 2.52 -8.02 7.10
N ASP A 265 3.82 -7.95 6.80
CA ASP A 265 4.56 -8.95 6.01
C ASP A 265 3.90 -9.28 4.66
N TYR A 266 3.46 -8.24 3.96
CA TYR A 266 2.74 -8.34 2.70
C TYR A 266 2.94 -7.07 1.85
N SER A 267 2.77 -7.17 0.53
CA SER A 267 2.85 -6.00 -0.37
C SER A 267 1.65 -5.08 -0.23
N CYS A 268 1.90 -3.76 -0.28
CA CYS A 268 0.82 -2.79 -0.26
C CYS A 268 0.00 -2.81 -1.56
N MET A 269 -1.28 -2.46 -1.41
CA MET A 269 -2.27 -2.49 -2.48
C MET A 269 -2.39 -1.13 -3.17
N HIS A 270 -2.31 -1.16 -4.49
CA HIS A 270 -2.80 -0.13 -5.40
C HIS A 270 -3.97 -0.68 -6.20
N LEU A 271 -4.60 0.16 -7.00
CA LEU A 271 -5.75 -0.21 -7.81
C LEU A 271 -5.52 0.20 -9.27
N ASP A 272 -5.79 -0.71 -10.21
CA ASP A 272 -5.77 -0.41 -11.65
C ASP A 272 -7.18 -0.51 -12.23
N LEU A 273 -7.66 0.57 -12.86
CA LEU A 273 -9.02 0.69 -13.36
C LEU A 273 -9.13 0.15 -14.79
N ASP A 274 -10.05 -0.78 -15.01
CA ASP A 274 -10.61 -0.98 -16.33
C ASP A 274 -11.74 0.04 -16.59
N PRO A 275 -11.49 1.08 -17.41
CA PRO A 275 -12.46 2.14 -17.62
C PRO A 275 -13.69 1.69 -18.43
N ALA A 276 -13.63 0.55 -19.13
CA ALA A 276 -14.77 0.03 -19.90
C ALA A 276 -15.83 -0.61 -19.01
N THR A 277 -15.39 -1.24 -17.92
CA THR A 277 -16.27 -1.93 -16.98
C THR A 277 -16.40 -1.21 -15.64
N LEU A 278 -15.61 -0.16 -15.38
CA LEU A 278 -15.47 0.53 -14.10
C LEU A 278 -15.10 -0.45 -12.98
N THR A 279 -14.19 -1.37 -13.28
CA THR A 279 -13.71 -2.37 -12.34
C THR A 279 -12.26 -2.09 -11.98
N PHE A 280 -11.99 -1.87 -10.71
CA PHE A 280 -10.63 -1.85 -10.19
C PHE A 280 -10.14 -3.28 -9.96
N LYS A 281 -8.89 -3.53 -10.33
CA LYS A 281 -8.12 -4.72 -9.96
C LYS A 281 -7.05 -4.30 -8.97
N THR A 282 -6.75 -5.17 -8.03
CA THR A 282 -5.60 -4.97 -7.15
C THR A 282 -4.31 -5.00 -7.95
N GLU A 283 -3.44 -4.06 -7.66
CA GLU A 283 -2.06 -4.02 -8.14
C GLU A 283 -1.15 -3.92 -6.92
N LEU A 284 -0.51 -5.03 -6.58
CA LEU A 284 0.40 -5.08 -5.44
C LEU A 284 1.79 -4.60 -5.84
N THR A 285 2.48 -3.89 -4.95
CA THR A 285 3.88 -3.49 -5.18
C THR A 285 4.75 -4.73 -5.41
N PRO A 286 5.47 -4.82 -6.54
CA PRO A 286 6.34 -5.96 -6.83
C PRO A 286 7.66 -5.90 -6.05
N ASP A 287 8.26 -7.07 -5.81
CA ASP A 287 9.67 -7.15 -5.47
C ASP A 287 10.57 -6.98 -6.71
N ALA A 288 11.88 -6.99 -6.54
CA ALA A 288 12.86 -6.84 -7.63
C ALA A 288 12.78 -7.95 -8.71
N GLU A 289 12.12 -9.07 -8.43
CA GLU A 289 11.88 -10.16 -9.37
C GLU A 289 10.48 -10.10 -10.02
N GLY A 290 9.67 -9.11 -9.62
CA GLY A 290 8.30 -8.92 -10.09
C GLY A 290 7.25 -9.74 -9.33
N TRP A 291 7.60 -10.35 -8.19
CA TRP A 291 6.65 -11.09 -7.36
C TRP A 291 5.98 -10.18 -6.33
N ARG A 292 4.75 -10.52 -5.96
CA ARG A 292 3.91 -9.70 -5.07
C ARG A 292 3.89 -10.19 -3.62
N GLY A 293 4.48 -11.32 -3.33
CA GLY A 293 4.57 -11.84 -1.95
C GLY A 293 5.23 -13.21 -1.90
N ARG A 294 5.96 -13.45 -0.82
CA ARG A 294 6.62 -14.72 -0.51
C ARG A 294 6.15 -15.14 0.87
N LEU A 295 5.24 -16.11 0.91
CA LEU A 295 4.50 -16.45 2.11
C LEU A 295 4.80 -17.88 2.58
N GLN A 296 4.60 -18.10 3.86
CA GLN A 296 4.64 -19.42 4.52
C GLN A 296 3.33 -19.68 5.24
N THR A 297 2.73 -20.85 5.04
CA THR A 297 1.52 -21.25 5.78
C THR A 297 1.86 -21.73 7.20
N PRO A 298 0.98 -21.48 8.20
CA PRO A 298 -0.27 -20.74 8.08
C PRO A 298 -0.01 -19.23 7.97
N CYS A 299 -0.77 -18.55 7.12
CA CYS A 299 -0.65 -17.11 6.95
C CYS A 299 -1.99 -16.49 6.54
N LYS A 300 -2.04 -15.16 6.62
CA LYS A 300 -3.21 -14.35 6.24
C LYS A 300 -2.76 -13.13 5.46
N SER A 301 -3.58 -12.68 4.49
CA SER A 301 -3.36 -11.41 3.82
C SER A 301 -3.76 -10.24 4.74
N PRO A 302 -3.37 -9.00 4.40
CA PRO A 302 -4.04 -7.81 4.92
C PRO A 302 -5.53 -7.84 4.64
N TRP A 303 -6.31 -7.06 5.38
CA TRP A 303 -7.70 -6.84 5.07
C TRP A 303 -7.83 -5.86 3.88
N ARG A 304 -8.68 -6.20 2.93
CA ARG A 304 -9.17 -5.27 1.92
C ARG A 304 -10.40 -4.61 2.51
N THR A 305 -10.46 -3.28 2.51
CA THR A 305 -11.55 -2.52 3.16
C THR A 305 -12.34 -1.74 2.13
N VAL A 306 -13.66 -1.73 2.30
CA VAL A 306 -14.59 -0.88 1.56
C VAL A 306 -15.48 -0.19 2.58
N GLN A 307 -15.12 1.04 2.95
CA GLN A 307 -15.95 1.88 3.79
C GLN A 307 -17.08 2.46 2.97
N VAL A 308 -18.31 2.44 3.51
CA VAL A 308 -19.51 2.99 2.85
C VAL A 308 -20.38 3.68 3.86
N VAL A 309 -20.56 4.97 3.71
CA VAL A 309 -21.38 5.79 4.61
C VAL A 309 -22.21 6.82 3.84
N ASP A 310 -23.29 7.29 4.44
CA ASP A 310 -24.22 8.26 3.87
C ASP A 310 -23.86 9.73 4.17
N ASN A 311 -22.80 9.95 4.94
CA ASN A 311 -22.34 11.27 5.36
C ASN A 311 -20.81 11.29 5.45
N ALA A 312 -20.17 12.34 4.89
CA ALA A 312 -18.72 12.49 4.91
C ALA A 312 -18.12 12.50 6.33
N CYS A 313 -18.81 13.06 7.32
CA CYS A 313 -18.32 13.07 8.70
C CYS A 313 -18.22 11.68 9.30
N LYS A 314 -19.11 10.77 8.93
CA LYS A 314 -19.03 9.36 9.36
C LYS A 314 -17.79 8.63 8.85
N GLN A 315 -17.15 9.10 7.78
CA GLN A 315 -15.87 8.55 7.35
C GLN A 315 -14.75 8.89 8.34
N LEU A 316 -14.76 10.10 8.89
CA LEU A 316 -13.80 10.53 9.91
C LEU A 316 -14.05 9.82 11.25
N GLU A 317 -15.31 9.49 11.55
CA GLU A 317 -15.70 8.78 12.76
C GLU A 317 -15.43 7.27 12.68
N SER A 318 -15.16 6.73 11.50
CA SER A 318 -14.95 5.28 11.30
C SER A 318 -13.73 4.77 12.05
N ARG A 319 -13.91 3.63 12.68
CA ARG A 319 -12.82 2.87 13.35
C ARG A 319 -12.61 1.51 12.68
N LEU A 320 -13.13 1.35 11.46
CA LEU A 320 -13.04 0.12 10.66
C LEU A 320 -11.59 -0.40 10.58
N VAL A 321 -10.65 0.48 10.19
CA VAL A 321 -9.24 0.11 10.03
C VAL A 321 -8.63 -0.31 11.36
N LEU A 322 -8.93 0.39 12.45
CA LEU A 322 -8.43 0.04 13.79
C LEU A 322 -9.00 -1.30 14.26
N ASN A 323 -10.30 -1.52 14.06
CA ASN A 323 -10.99 -2.75 14.46
C ASN A 323 -10.58 -3.99 13.67
N LEU A 324 -9.94 -3.82 12.51
CA LEU A 324 -9.41 -4.92 11.68
C LEU A 324 -7.95 -5.25 11.99
N ASN A 325 -7.26 -4.45 12.79
CA ASN A 325 -5.91 -4.76 13.27
C ASN A 325 -5.94 -5.69 14.49
N GLU A 326 -4.84 -6.40 14.71
CA GLU A 326 -4.68 -7.22 15.90
C GLU A 326 -4.55 -6.35 17.15
N PRO A 327 -4.93 -6.84 18.32
CA PRO A 327 -4.71 -6.14 19.58
C PRO A 327 -3.24 -5.81 19.81
N CYS A 328 -2.97 -4.79 20.65
CA CYS A 328 -1.62 -4.46 21.09
C CYS A 328 -0.92 -5.70 21.67
N ALA A 329 0.29 -5.98 21.21
CA ALA A 329 1.08 -7.14 21.65
C ALA A 329 1.87 -6.90 22.95
N TYR A 330 1.91 -5.66 23.45
CA TYR A 330 2.66 -5.30 24.65
C TYR A 330 1.76 -5.29 25.88
N ASP A 331 2.21 -5.90 26.97
CA ASP A 331 1.52 -5.88 28.27
C ASP A 331 1.67 -4.53 28.97
N ASP A 332 2.83 -3.88 28.83
CA ASP A 332 3.12 -2.54 29.35
C ASP A 332 3.32 -1.56 28.19
N VAL A 333 2.44 -0.58 28.13
CA VAL A 333 2.45 0.51 27.13
C VAL A 333 2.65 1.88 27.77
N SER A 334 3.02 1.93 29.05
CA SER A 334 3.17 3.18 29.82
C SER A 334 4.27 4.09 29.27
N TRP A 335 5.20 3.55 28.48
CA TRP A 335 6.28 4.29 27.83
C TRP A 335 5.87 4.99 26.53
N ILE A 336 4.70 4.65 25.97
CA ILE A 336 4.21 5.24 24.72
C ILE A 336 3.45 6.53 25.05
N HIS A 337 4.00 7.67 24.64
CA HIS A 337 3.30 8.97 24.75
C HIS A 337 3.45 9.77 23.47
N PRO A 338 2.40 10.52 23.07
CA PRO A 338 2.50 11.52 22.01
C PRO A 338 3.47 12.63 22.41
N VAL A 339 4.36 13.03 21.48
CA VAL A 339 5.32 14.09 21.68
C VAL A 339 5.15 15.19 20.65
N LYS A 340 5.56 16.42 20.99
CA LYS A 340 5.71 17.53 20.07
C LYS A 340 7.17 17.73 19.78
N TYR A 341 7.55 17.71 18.52
CA TYR A 341 8.94 17.94 18.12
C TYR A 341 9.06 19.03 17.06
N VAL A 342 10.26 19.60 16.95
CA VAL A 342 10.68 20.50 15.89
C VAL A 342 11.86 19.86 15.16
N GLY A 343 11.94 20.04 13.83
CA GLY A 343 12.93 19.32 13.02
C GLY A 343 13.95 20.24 12.33
N VAL A 344 15.22 19.85 12.38
CA VAL A 344 16.27 20.36 11.47
C VAL A 344 16.07 19.65 10.13
N TRP A 345 15.23 20.19 9.28
CA TRP A 345 14.80 19.60 8.03
C TRP A 345 14.26 20.65 7.05
N TRP A 346 13.37 21.54 7.49
CA TRP A 346 12.65 22.46 6.63
C TRP A 346 13.56 23.46 5.91
N GLU A 347 14.66 23.86 6.52
CA GLU A 347 15.64 24.75 5.90
C GLU A 347 16.35 24.13 4.70
N MET A 348 16.50 22.80 4.66
CA MET A 348 17.03 22.07 3.51
C MET A 348 16.00 22.02 2.38
N ILE A 349 14.73 21.74 2.69
CA ILE A 349 13.63 21.78 1.69
C ILE A 349 13.52 23.16 1.04
N THR A 350 13.70 24.23 1.81
CA THR A 350 13.64 25.62 1.30
C THR A 350 14.95 26.08 0.64
N GLY A 351 15.97 25.24 0.56
CA GLY A 351 17.26 25.54 -0.06
C GLY A 351 18.15 26.52 0.72
N LYS A 352 17.82 26.76 2.00
CA LYS A 352 18.67 27.59 2.90
C LYS A 352 19.86 26.83 3.43
N GLY A 353 19.79 25.52 3.48
CA GLY A 353 20.84 24.61 3.92
C GLY A 353 20.89 23.34 3.10
N THR A 354 21.77 22.42 3.48
CA THR A 354 21.93 21.11 2.83
C THR A 354 21.90 19.98 3.87
N TRP A 355 21.42 18.79 3.46
CA TRP A 355 21.62 17.55 4.23
C TRP A 355 23.08 17.08 4.15
N ALA A 356 23.70 17.31 2.98
CA ALA A 356 25.09 16.93 2.72
C ALA A 356 26.06 17.83 3.45
N TYR A 357 27.13 17.24 4.00
CA TYR A 357 28.24 17.95 4.65
C TYR A 357 29.23 18.53 3.64
N THR A 358 29.42 17.86 2.50
CA THR A 358 30.48 18.17 1.53
C THR A 358 29.96 18.12 0.08
N ASP A 359 30.65 18.87 -0.80
CA ASP A 359 30.47 18.78 -2.24
C ASP A 359 31.59 17.94 -2.91
N ASP A 360 32.53 17.38 -2.13
CA ASP A 360 33.67 16.62 -2.66
C ASP A 360 33.28 15.22 -3.18
N PHE A 361 32.12 14.70 -2.77
CA PHE A 361 31.65 13.39 -3.17
C PHE A 361 30.43 13.49 -4.10
N SER A 362 30.57 12.93 -5.30
CA SER A 362 29.44 12.78 -6.26
C SER A 362 28.76 11.41 -6.12
N SER A 363 29.36 10.48 -5.40
CA SER A 363 28.85 9.16 -5.08
C SER A 363 29.46 8.66 -3.78
N ILE A 364 28.66 8.01 -2.96
CA ILE A 364 29.06 7.49 -1.66
C ILE A 364 29.21 5.98 -1.73
N HIS A 365 30.27 5.50 -1.10
CA HIS A 365 30.48 4.08 -0.85
C HIS A 365 31.01 3.91 0.57
N LEU A 366 30.20 3.33 1.44
CA LEU A 366 30.57 3.11 2.84
C LEU A 366 31.87 2.33 2.97
N GLY A 367 32.76 2.77 3.88
CA GLY A 367 34.07 2.20 4.09
C GLY A 367 35.14 2.61 3.07
N VAL A 368 34.76 3.38 2.02
CA VAL A 368 35.68 3.91 1.00
C VAL A 368 35.72 5.43 1.02
N SER A 369 34.56 6.08 1.09
CA SER A 369 34.43 7.54 1.17
C SER A 369 35.00 8.03 2.52
N ASP A 370 36.08 8.83 2.48
CA ASP A 370 36.82 9.28 3.67
C ASP A 370 36.43 10.70 4.05
N TYR A 371 35.45 10.84 4.91
CA TYR A 371 34.95 12.14 5.39
C TYR A 371 35.97 12.92 6.22
N SER A 372 37.04 12.29 6.75
CA SER A 372 38.09 13.00 7.46
C SER A 372 38.91 13.94 6.54
N LYS A 373 38.85 13.71 5.23
CA LYS A 373 39.52 14.51 4.20
C LYS A 373 38.61 15.43 3.44
N ALA A 374 37.30 15.24 3.57
CA ALA A 374 36.31 16.03 2.89
C ALA A 374 36.24 17.45 3.45
N LYS A 375 36.02 18.43 2.57
CA LYS A 375 35.83 19.83 2.98
C LYS A 375 34.35 20.11 3.23
N PRO A 376 34.03 20.79 4.36
CA PRO A 376 32.67 21.21 4.58
C PRO A 376 32.21 22.18 3.48
N ASN A 377 30.98 22.02 3.00
CA ASN A 377 30.40 22.93 2.00
C ASN A 377 29.93 24.27 2.62
N GLY A 378 29.94 24.38 3.94
CA GLY A 378 29.53 25.56 4.70
C GLY A 378 28.03 25.83 4.72
N LYS A 379 27.21 24.88 4.26
CA LYS A 379 25.74 24.95 4.22
C LYS A 379 25.06 23.81 4.96
N HIS A 380 25.80 22.86 5.49
CA HIS A 380 25.29 21.71 6.22
C HIS A 380 24.46 22.17 7.43
N SER A 381 23.16 21.80 7.45
CA SER A 381 22.23 22.27 8.47
C SER A 381 22.29 21.46 9.77
N ALA A 382 22.62 20.19 9.71
CA ALA A 382 22.73 19.33 10.90
C ALA A 382 24.08 19.49 11.61
N ASN A 383 24.51 20.73 11.86
CA ASN A 383 25.74 21.05 12.56
C ASN A 383 25.50 21.43 14.03
N ASN A 384 26.56 21.36 14.83
CA ASN A 384 26.50 21.60 16.28
C ASN A 384 25.87 22.95 16.66
N GLU A 385 26.15 24.03 15.92
CA GLU A 385 25.64 25.35 16.23
C GLU A 385 24.14 25.44 15.95
N ASN A 386 23.72 24.99 14.77
CA ASN A 386 22.33 25.07 14.35
C ASN A 386 21.45 24.15 15.20
N VAL A 387 21.88 22.92 15.47
CA VAL A 387 21.10 22.00 16.31
C VAL A 387 20.92 22.54 17.73
N ARG A 388 21.94 23.20 18.31
CA ARG A 388 21.77 23.90 19.61
C ARG A 388 20.70 24.97 19.56
N ARG A 389 20.60 25.75 18.48
CA ARG A 389 19.52 26.76 18.29
C ARG A 389 18.16 26.12 18.28
N TYR A 390 18.00 24.94 17.61
CA TYR A 390 16.75 24.20 17.63
C TYR A 390 16.41 23.63 19.02
N ILE A 391 17.39 23.15 19.76
CA ILE A 391 17.23 22.68 21.14
C ILE A 391 16.80 23.84 22.04
N ASP A 392 17.41 25.02 21.94
CA ASP A 392 17.01 26.20 22.70
C ASP A 392 15.59 26.64 22.35
N PHE A 393 15.24 26.65 21.08
CA PHE A 393 13.88 26.95 20.62
C PHE A 393 12.86 25.93 21.17
N ALA A 394 13.17 24.65 21.09
CA ALA A 394 12.29 23.59 21.63
C ALA A 394 12.05 23.78 23.12
N ALA A 395 13.09 24.01 23.90
CA ALA A 395 13.02 24.25 25.33
C ALA A 395 12.20 25.51 25.68
N GLU A 396 12.39 26.62 24.93
CA GLU A 396 11.69 27.88 25.17
C GLU A 396 10.18 27.77 24.86
N HIS A 397 9.82 26.97 23.81
CA HIS A 397 8.46 26.90 23.30
C HIS A 397 7.70 25.62 23.69
N GLY A 398 8.26 24.79 24.58
CA GLY A 398 7.58 23.63 25.14
C GLY A 398 7.39 22.50 24.12
N PHE A 399 8.38 22.29 23.25
CA PHE A 399 8.54 21.08 22.47
C PHE A 399 9.31 20.05 23.31
N ASP A 400 8.93 18.79 23.15
CA ASP A 400 9.55 17.68 23.89
C ASP A 400 10.88 17.25 23.26
N GLU A 401 10.96 17.34 21.90
CA GLU A 401 12.06 16.77 21.15
C GLU A 401 12.48 17.62 19.95
N VAL A 402 13.71 17.34 19.47
CA VAL A 402 14.26 17.86 18.21
C VAL A 402 14.68 16.68 17.32
N LEU A 403 14.02 16.54 16.18
CA LEU A 403 14.42 15.63 15.10
C LEU A 403 15.55 16.27 14.28
N VAL A 404 16.59 15.52 13.94
CA VAL A 404 17.68 16.01 13.11
C VAL A 404 17.89 15.09 11.91
N GLU A 405 17.49 15.57 10.73
CA GLU A 405 17.90 14.96 9.46
C GLU A 405 19.32 15.44 9.08
N GLY A 406 20.05 14.62 8.35
CA GLY A 406 21.38 14.99 7.88
C GLY A 406 22.49 14.83 8.91
N TRP A 407 22.25 14.20 10.06
CA TRP A 407 23.24 14.07 11.13
C TRP A 407 24.36 13.07 10.81
N ASN A 408 24.08 12.03 10.05
CA ASN A 408 24.96 10.91 9.72
C ASN A 408 25.47 10.95 8.29
N VAL A 409 26.56 10.24 8.00
CA VAL A 409 27.17 10.21 6.65
C VAL A 409 26.29 9.51 5.63
N GLY A 410 26.29 10.01 4.38
CA GLY A 410 25.60 9.41 3.23
C GLY A 410 24.73 10.35 2.42
N TRP A 411 24.40 11.53 2.91
CA TRP A 411 23.43 12.44 2.27
C TRP A 411 23.91 13.13 0.98
N GLU A 412 25.16 12.98 0.60
CA GLU A 412 25.68 13.52 -0.65
C GLU A 412 25.13 12.81 -1.89
N ASP A 413 24.65 11.55 -1.72
CA ASP A 413 24.24 10.69 -2.83
C ASP A 413 22.97 9.89 -2.49
N TRP A 414 22.05 10.48 -1.73
CA TRP A 414 20.88 9.76 -1.22
C TRP A 414 19.69 9.80 -2.16
N ALA A 415 19.51 10.89 -2.89
CA ALA A 415 18.32 11.10 -3.70
C ALA A 415 18.28 10.16 -4.92
N ASN A 416 17.12 9.55 -5.17
CA ASN A 416 16.86 8.63 -6.31
C ASN A 416 17.77 7.41 -6.36
N CYS A 417 18.22 6.91 -5.22
CA CYS A 417 19.21 5.86 -5.14
C CYS A 417 18.75 4.69 -4.29
N ASN A 418 18.40 3.57 -4.88
CA ASN A 418 18.22 2.30 -4.20
C ASN A 418 19.59 1.65 -3.92
N LYS A 419 20.49 2.36 -3.23
CA LYS A 419 21.88 1.93 -3.02
C LYS A 419 22.10 1.32 -1.64
N ASP A 420 22.71 0.16 -1.59
CA ASP A 420 23.04 -0.55 -0.34
C ASP A 420 24.21 0.05 0.44
N TYR A 421 24.82 1.13 -0.02
CA TYR A 421 26.11 1.61 0.52
C TYR A 421 26.12 3.09 0.87
N VAL A 422 24.97 3.76 0.85
CA VAL A 422 24.89 5.22 0.98
C VAL A 422 24.92 5.65 2.44
N PHE A 423 24.08 5.07 3.29
CA PHE A 423 23.96 5.48 4.68
C PHE A 423 24.68 4.57 5.66
N ASP A 424 25.33 5.22 6.62
CA ASP A 424 25.83 4.62 7.86
C ASP A 424 25.04 5.22 9.03
N PHE A 425 24.38 4.39 9.79
CA PHE A 425 23.47 4.80 10.87
C PHE A 425 24.16 4.97 12.23
N VAL A 426 25.48 4.97 12.28
CA VAL A 426 26.27 5.11 13.52
C VAL A 426 27.37 6.19 13.44
N THR A 427 27.72 6.65 12.23
CA THR A 427 28.80 7.63 12.04
C THR A 427 28.21 9.02 11.76
N PRO A 428 28.36 9.98 12.69
CA PRO A 428 27.95 11.36 12.46
C PRO A 428 28.89 12.05 11.49
N TYR A 429 28.42 13.13 10.88
CA TYR A 429 29.29 14.06 10.18
C TYR A 429 30.29 14.73 11.14
N PRO A 430 31.44 15.23 10.62
CA PRO A 430 32.50 15.79 11.48
C PRO A 430 32.06 17.01 12.30
N ASP A 431 31.02 17.71 11.90
CA ASP A 431 30.48 18.90 12.57
C ASP A 431 29.23 18.59 13.45
N PHE A 432 28.92 17.30 13.66
CA PHE A 432 27.82 16.84 14.51
C PHE A 432 28.34 15.98 15.67
N ASP A 433 28.44 16.56 16.87
CA ASP A 433 28.85 15.87 18.08
C ASP A 433 27.64 15.29 18.82
N ILE A 434 27.33 14.01 18.53
CA ILE A 434 26.19 13.29 19.12
C ILE A 434 26.17 13.43 20.65
N LYS A 435 27.30 13.20 21.31
CA LYS A 435 27.41 13.20 22.77
C LYS A 435 27.11 14.57 23.34
N ALA A 436 27.83 15.59 22.85
CA ALA A 436 27.69 16.94 23.36
C ALA A 436 26.28 17.54 23.08
N LEU A 437 25.64 17.18 21.97
CA LEU A 437 24.29 17.63 21.63
C LEU A 437 23.23 16.95 22.50
N ASN A 438 23.32 15.65 22.76
CA ASN A 438 22.42 14.95 23.68
C ASN A 438 22.55 15.46 25.11
N GLU A 439 23.78 15.61 25.63
CA GLU A 439 24.02 16.18 26.95
C GLU A 439 23.41 17.61 27.07
N TYR A 440 23.56 18.40 26.00
CA TYR A 440 22.98 19.74 25.96
C TYR A 440 21.45 19.71 25.94
N ALA A 441 20.84 18.90 25.09
CA ALA A 441 19.38 18.75 25.00
C ALA A 441 18.79 18.31 26.34
N HIS A 442 19.36 17.27 26.98
CA HIS A 442 18.93 16.79 28.29
C HIS A 442 19.06 17.87 29.37
N SER A 443 20.11 18.69 29.33
CA SER A 443 20.28 19.81 30.26
C SER A 443 19.19 20.88 30.16
N LYS A 444 18.49 20.93 29.00
CA LYS A 444 17.36 21.81 28.71
C LYS A 444 15.99 21.15 28.91
N GLY A 445 15.96 19.86 29.26
CA GLY A 445 14.72 19.08 29.34
C GLY A 445 14.12 18.69 28.00
N VAL A 446 14.92 18.69 26.93
CA VAL A 446 14.56 18.32 25.55
C VAL A 446 15.34 17.04 25.19
N LYS A 447 14.79 16.19 24.35
CA LYS A 447 15.47 15.03 23.79
C LYS A 447 15.80 15.21 22.32
N LEU A 448 16.74 14.40 21.81
CA LEU A 448 16.97 14.29 20.38
C LEU A 448 16.30 13.04 19.85
N LEU A 449 15.52 13.21 18.80
CA LEU A 449 14.86 12.14 18.07
C LEU A 449 15.78 11.70 16.92
N MET A 450 16.14 10.42 16.87
CA MET A 450 17.05 9.90 15.86
C MET A 450 16.32 9.59 14.56
N HIS A 451 16.76 10.21 13.48
CA HIS A 451 16.25 9.97 12.13
C HIS A 451 17.15 8.98 11.37
N HIS A 452 16.55 7.99 10.75
CA HIS A 452 17.21 7.04 9.86
C HIS A 452 16.64 7.12 8.45
N GLU A 453 17.38 7.78 7.53
CA GLU A 453 17.06 7.76 6.11
C GLU A 453 17.60 6.46 5.48
N THR A 454 16.77 5.72 4.77
CA THR A 454 17.14 4.42 4.21
C THR A 454 17.54 4.46 2.75
N SER A 455 17.26 5.54 2.02
CA SER A 455 17.40 5.63 0.56
C SER A 455 16.73 4.45 -0.17
N SER A 456 15.58 4.00 0.33
CA SER A 456 14.83 2.83 -0.15
C SER A 456 15.60 1.49 -0.08
N SER A 457 16.68 1.41 0.68
CA SER A 457 17.44 0.18 0.87
C SER A 457 17.15 -0.48 2.22
N VAL A 458 16.07 -1.25 2.28
CA VAL A 458 15.71 -2.06 3.45
C VAL A 458 16.88 -2.97 3.86
N ARG A 459 17.51 -3.62 2.89
CA ARG A 459 18.66 -4.53 3.15
C ARG A 459 19.84 -3.83 3.81
N ASN A 460 20.16 -2.59 3.44
CA ASN A 460 21.23 -1.83 4.09
C ASN A 460 20.83 -1.45 5.52
N TYR A 461 19.59 -1.01 5.71
CA TYR A 461 19.06 -0.65 7.03
C TYR A 461 19.04 -1.84 7.98
N GLU A 462 18.44 -2.98 7.58
CA GLU A 462 18.39 -4.20 8.40
C GLU A 462 19.77 -4.70 8.83
N ARG A 463 20.76 -4.58 7.95
CA ARG A 463 22.14 -4.97 8.27
C ARG A 463 22.76 -4.12 9.39
N HIS A 464 22.38 -2.87 9.50
CA HIS A 464 22.93 -1.90 10.43
C HIS A 464 22.03 -1.62 11.65
N MET A 465 20.83 -2.14 11.66
CA MET A 465 19.79 -1.79 12.62
C MET A 465 20.22 -2.00 14.08
N ASP A 466 20.81 -3.15 14.41
CA ASP A 466 21.29 -3.43 15.77
C ASP A 466 22.35 -2.41 16.23
N ALA A 467 23.27 -2.02 15.34
CA ALA A 467 24.29 -1.03 15.65
C ALA A 467 23.67 0.37 15.83
N ALA A 468 22.66 0.71 15.04
CA ALA A 468 21.94 1.98 15.14
C ALA A 468 21.17 2.09 16.48
N TYR A 469 20.41 1.07 16.87
CA TYR A 469 19.71 1.05 18.15
C TYR A 469 20.65 1.03 19.35
N ASN A 470 21.77 0.31 19.29
CA ASN A 470 22.81 0.37 20.31
C ASN A 470 23.41 1.78 20.47
N LEU A 471 23.50 2.55 19.37
CA LEU A 471 23.93 3.95 19.42
C LEU A 471 22.90 4.84 20.11
N MET A 472 21.59 4.63 19.81
CA MET A 472 20.51 5.32 20.48
C MET A 472 20.56 5.10 22.00
N GLU A 473 20.60 3.85 22.43
CA GLU A 473 20.68 3.49 23.85
C GLU A 473 21.91 4.11 24.52
N LYS A 474 23.07 4.06 23.87
CA LYS A 474 24.32 4.59 24.40
C LYS A 474 24.28 6.09 24.70
N TYR A 475 23.59 6.86 23.90
CA TYR A 475 23.54 8.33 24.02
C TYR A 475 22.21 8.85 24.55
N GLY A 476 21.21 8.00 24.76
CA GLY A 476 19.89 8.38 25.25
C GLY A 476 19.09 9.19 24.24
N TYR A 477 19.15 8.79 22.97
CA TYR A 477 18.22 9.23 21.95
C TYR A 477 16.83 8.59 22.18
N ASP A 478 15.81 9.26 21.69
CA ASP A 478 14.46 8.70 21.55
C ASP A 478 14.16 8.26 20.12
#